data_4067391190cfc6e5a7b8683d70efd0f8
#
_entry.id   4067391190cfc6e5a7b8683d70efd0f8
#
_cell.length_a   1.000
_cell.length_b   1.000
_cell.length_c   1.000
_cell.angle_alpha   90.00
_cell.angle_beta   90.00
_cell.angle_gamma   90.00
#
_symmetry.space_group_name_H-M   'P 1'
#
loop_
_entity.id
_entity.type
_entity.pdbx_description
1 polymer ?
#
loop_
_entity_poly.entity_id
_entity_poly.type
_entity_poly.pdbx_seq_one_letter_code
_entity_poly.pdbx_strand_id
1 'polypeptide(L)'
;MASLGLQILAVTLAVLGWVGNILICMLPLWKVSAFIGNNIVVAQTIWEGLWMSCVVQSTGQMQCKVYDSLLALPPDLQAARAMIVISILFSLFGLLLSVVGGKCTTCIDDEAAKARVCISAGGFFLLSGALCLVTVSLPANTIIKDFYNPMVPDAQRRELGACLYVGWGAAGLLLIGGALLCCQCPSGGDRFNSPKYAPPKSTTPGREFV
;
A
#
# COMPACT_ATOMS: atom_id res chain seq x y z
N MET A 1 24.56 -11.51 3.65
CA MET A 1 23.95 -11.70 2.33
C MET A 1 22.47 -11.93 2.53
N ALA A 2 21.62 -11.02 2.06
CA ALA A 2 20.18 -11.24 2.11
C ALA A 2 19.83 -12.47 1.27
N SER A 3 19.08 -13.40 1.82
CA SER A 3 18.66 -14.61 1.10
C SER A 3 17.70 -14.22 -0.03
N LEU A 4 17.89 -14.78 -1.21
CA LEU A 4 16.98 -14.60 -2.36
C LEU A 4 15.53 -14.88 -1.96
N GLY A 5 15.31 -15.90 -1.10
CA GLY A 5 13.98 -16.26 -0.62
C GLY A 5 13.29 -15.15 0.18
N LEU A 6 14.04 -14.39 0.99
CA LEU A 6 13.47 -13.27 1.77
C LEU A 6 13.06 -12.10 0.85
N GLN A 7 13.83 -11.84 -0.21
CA GLN A 7 13.46 -10.83 -1.21
C GLN A 7 12.19 -11.22 -1.97
N ILE A 8 12.08 -12.47 -2.40
CA ILE A 8 10.88 -12.99 -3.07
C ILE A 8 9.67 -12.88 -2.14
N LEU A 9 9.81 -13.28 -0.87
CA LEU A 9 8.75 -13.17 0.12
C LEU A 9 8.29 -11.71 0.29
N ALA A 10 9.23 -10.77 0.43
CA ALA A 10 8.92 -9.36 0.61
C ALA A 10 8.15 -8.78 -0.59
N VAL A 11 8.58 -9.09 -1.82
CA VAL A 11 7.90 -8.65 -3.04
C VAL A 11 6.52 -9.30 -3.17
N THR A 12 6.38 -10.59 -2.83
CA THR A 12 5.07 -11.28 -2.86
C THR A 12 4.08 -10.64 -1.90
N LEU A 13 4.50 -10.32 -0.67
CA LEU A 13 3.67 -9.60 0.31
C LEU A 13 3.27 -8.21 -0.21
N ALA A 14 4.20 -7.49 -0.83
CA ALA A 14 3.92 -6.18 -1.42
C ALA A 14 2.92 -6.26 -2.59
N VAL A 15 3.02 -7.27 -3.45
CA VAL A 15 2.05 -7.51 -4.55
C VAL A 15 0.66 -7.81 -3.98
N LEU A 16 0.56 -8.66 -2.97
CA LEU A 16 -0.73 -8.95 -2.31
C LEU A 16 -1.33 -7.70 -1.68
N GLY A 17 -0.53 -6.88 -1.02
CA GLY A 17 -0.96 -5.60 -0.47
C GLY A 17 -1.42 -4.62 -1.56
N TRP A 18 -0.70 -4.54 -2.68
CA TRP A 18 -1.08 -3.71 -3.82
C TRP A 18 -2.40 -4.15 -4.46
N VAL A 19 -2.59 -5.45 -4.66
CA VAL A 19 -3.86 -6.02 -5.15
C VAL A 19 -4.99 -5.70 -4.16
N GLY A 20 -4.74 -5.83 -2.85
CA GLY A 20 -5.68 -5.43 -1.80
C GLY A 20 -6.09 -3.96 -1.90
N ASN A 21 -5.14 -3.03 -2.14
CA ASN A 21 -5.42 -1.61 -2.35
C ASN A 21 -6.32 -1.36 -3.57
N ILE A 22 -6.08 -2.07 -4.67
CA ILE A 22 -6.94 -1.97 -5.86
C ILE A 22 -8.35 -2.49 -5.55
N LEU A 23 -8.46 -3.62 -4.87
CA LEU A 23 -9.76 -4.20 -4.50
C LEU A 23 -10.58 -3.25 -3.64
N ILE A 24 -10.00 -2.68 -2.58
CA ILE A 24 -10.74 -1.71 -1.75
C ILE A 24 -11.06 -0.40 -2.47
N CYS A 25 -10.25 -0.01 -3.46
CA CYS A 25 -10.55 1.14 -4.30
C CYS A 25 -11.79 0.90 -5.17
N MET A 26 -11.95 -0.30 -5.72
CA MET A 26 -13.02 -0.63 -6.68
C MET A 26 -14.33 -1.01 -6.01
N LEU A 27 -14.29 -1.66 -4.84
CA LEU A 27 -15.47 -2.21 -4.21
C LEU A 27 -16.28 -1.16 -3.42
N PRO A 28 -17.64 -1.16 -3.56
CA PRO A 28 -18.52 -0.25 -2.84
C PRO A 28 -18.87 -0.76 -1.44
N LEU A 29 -17.88 -1.22 -0.66
CA LEU A 29 -18.05 -1.87 0.64
C LEU A 29 -17.34 -1.09 1.77
N TRP A 30 -17.31 0.26 1.68
CA TRP A 30 -16.67 1.10 2.70
C TRP A 30 -17.58 1.38 3.88
N LYS A 31 -18.84 1.72 3.60
CA LYS A 31 -19.86 1.98 4.61
C LYS A 31 -21.10 1.17 4.27
N VAL A 32 -21.72 0.61 5.30
CA VAL A 32 -22.95 -0.16 5.19
C VAL A 32 -23.97 0.49 6.09
N SER A 33 -25.12 0.88 5.54
CA SER A 33 -26.26 1.32 6.34
C SER A 33 -27.36 0.27 6.23
N ALA A 34 -27.67 -0.41 7.35
CA ALA A 34 -28.83 -1.26 7.45
C ALA A 34 -30.03 -0.41 7.89
N PHE A 35 -30.96 -0.14 6.99
CA PHE A 35 -32.22 0.48 7.34
C PHE A 35 -33.13 -0.58 7.96
N ILE A 36 -33.07 -0.72 9.27
CA ILE A 36 -34.09 -1.43 10.04
C ILE A 36 -35.18 -0.42 10.36
N GLY A 37 -35.97 -0.08 9.34
CA GLY A 37 -37.18 0.71 9.58
C GLY A 37 -38.19 -0.10 10.39
N ASN A 38 -38.92 0.51 11.32
CA ASN A 38 -40.01 -0.11 12.07
C ASN A 38 -41.14 -0.65 11.16
N ASN A 39 -41.10 -0.36 9.86
CA ASN A 39 -41.96 -0.91 8.84
C ASN A 39 -41.18 -2.00 8.08
N ILE A 40 -41.52 -3.24 8.36
CA ILE A 40 -40.97 -4.49 7.78
C ILE A 40 -41.02 -4.51 6.23
N VAL A 41 -41.71 -3.55 5.58
CA VAL A 41 -41.99 -3.57 4.15
C VAL A 41 -40.85 -3.01 3.28
N VAL A 42 -39.87 -2.28 3.85
CA VAL A 42 -38.80 -1.65 3.07
C VAL A 42 -37.43 -1.78 3.79
N ALA A 43 -36.97 -3.01 3.97
CA ALA A 43 -35.60 -3.24 4.39
C ALA A 43 -34.66 -2.97 3.19
N GLN A 44 -34.04 -1.77 3.15
CA GLN A 44 -33.04 -1.43 2.16
C GLN A 44 -31.69 -1.37 2.83
N THR A 45 -30.71 -2.12 2.29
CA THR A 45 -29.30 -2.03 2.71
C THR A 45 -28.57 -1.17 1.69
N ILE A 46 -27.99 -0.06 2.13
CA ILE A 46 -27.21 0.84 1.29
C ILE A 46 -25.72 0.55 1.53
N TRP A 47 -25.01 0.32 0.46
CA TRP A 47 -23.58 0.12 0.42
C TRP A 47 -22.93 1.34 -0.22
N GLU A 48 -22.05 2.02 0.49
CA GLU A 48 -21.34 3.19 -0.02
C GLU A 48 -19.86 2.83 -0.26
N GLY A 49 -19.37 3.13 -1.46
CA GLY A 49 -17.98 3.00 -1.84
C GLY A 49 -17.36 4.34 -2.22
N LEU A 50 -16.13 4.29 -2.71
CA LEU A 50 -15.42 5.49 -3.18
C LEU A 50 -15.98 6.04 -4.49
N TRP A 51 -16.50 5.20 -5.39
CA TRP A 51 -16.90 5.57 -6.74
C TRP A 51 -18.40 5.43 -6.99
N MET A 52 -19.04 4.55 -6.27
CA MET A 52 -20.46 4.22 -6.47
C MET A 52 -21.13 3.91 -5.15
N SER A 53 -22.45 4.08 -5.11
CA SER A 53 -23.32 3.58 -4.05
C SER A 53 -24.24 2.49 -4.62
N CYS A 54 -24.43 1.43 -3.84
CA CYS A 54 -25.30 0.32 -4.21
C CYS A 54 -26.41 0.20 -3.17
N VAL A 55 -27.64 -0.01 -3.64
CA VAL A 55 -28.82 -0.24 -2.80
C VAL A 55 -29.32 -1.65 -3.07
N VAL A 56 -29.44 -2.44 -2.01
CA VAL A 56 -30.06 -3.75 -2.06
C VAL A 56 -31.49 -3.61 -1.56
N GLN A 57 -32.46 -3.90 -2.42
CA GLN A 57 -33.88 -3.89 -2.09
C GLN A 57 -34.30 -5.23 -1.48
N SER A 58 -35.47 -5.25 -0.83
CA SER A 58 -36.07 -6.47 -0.25
C SER A 58 -36.29 -7.60 -1.26
N THR A 59 -36.32 -7.28 -2.56
CA THR A 59 -36.39 -8.24 -3.67
C THR A 59 -35.05 -8.96 -3.95
N GLY A 60 -33.97 -8.60 -3.25
CA GLY A 60 -32.63 -9.13 -3.50
C GLY A 60 -31.90 -8.51 -4.69
N GLN A 61 -32.52 -7.58 -5.42
CA GLN A 61 -31.88 -6.88 -6.52
C GLN A 61 -30.92 -5.81 -5.98
N MET A 62 -29.67 -5.83 -6.44
CA MET A 62 -28.67 -4.79 -6.17
C MET A 62 -28.65 -3.80 -7.32
N GLN A 63 -28.92 -2.54 -7.02
CA GLN A 63 -28.81 -1.44 -7.97
C GLN A 63 -27.65 -0.55 -7.56
N CYS A 64 -26.67 -0.38 -8.44
CA CYS A 64 -25.51 0.47 -8.20
C CYS A 64 -25.58 1.73 -9.07
N LYS A 65 -25.33 2.87 -8.44
CA LYS A 65 -25.27 4.17 -9.10
C LYS A 65 -23.91 4.80 -8.84
N VAL A 66 -23.25 5.24 -9.91
CA VAL A 66 -22.03 6.06 -9.83
C VAL A 66 -22.43 7.45 -9.36
N TYR A 67 -21.59 8.11 -8.56
CA TYR A 67 -21.87 9.45 -8.07
C TYR A 67 -21.86 10.48 -9.22
N ASP A 68 -22.93 11.24 -9.36
CA ASP A 68 -23.08 12.25 -10.42
C ASP A 68 -22.15 13.46 -10.20
N SER A 69 -21.74 13.72 -8.96
CA SER A 69 -20.84 14.81 -8.60
C SER A 69 -19.80 14.35 -7.58
N LEU A 70 -18.56 14.80 -7.76
CA LEU A 70 -17.47 14.58 -6.81
C LEU A 70 -17.74 15.24 -5.45
N LEU A 71 -18.49 16.35 -5.46
CA LEU A 71 -18.84 17.12 -4.27
C LEU A 71 -20.02 16.52 -3.48
N ALA A 72 -20.75 15.56 -4.06
CA ALA A 72 -21.86 14.89 -3.38
C ALA A 72 -21.37 13.86 -2.32
N LEU A 73 -20.07 13.53 -2.33
CA LEU A 73 -19.48 12.61 -1.34
C LEU A 73 -19.19 13.35 -0.02
N PRO A 74 -19.33 12.67 1.13
CA PRO A 74 -18.80 13.16 2.40
C PRO A 74 -17.29 13.47 2.29
N PRO A 75 -16.78 14.51 2.96
CA PRO A 75 -15.38 14.93 2.84
C PRO A 75 -14.39 13.82 3.18
N ASP A 76 -14.76 12.92 4.08
CA ASP A 76 -13.94 11.77 4.48
C ASP A 76 -13.68 10.80 3.32
N LEU A 77 -14.73 10.49 2.55
CA LEU A 77 -14.60 9.62 1.37
C LEU A 77 -13.92 10.32 0.20
N GLN A 78 -14.05 11.64 0.07
CA GLN A 78 -13.28 12.41 -0.91
C GLN A 78 -11.77 12.34 -0.61
N ALA A 79 -11.39 12.58 0.64
CA ALA A 79 -10.00 12.47 1.07
C ALA A 79 -9.47 11.04 0.90
N ALA A 80 -10.27 10.04 1.29
CA ALA A 80 -9.91 8.63 1.11
C ALA A 80 -9.70 8.27 -0.36
N ARG A 81 -10.53 8.77 -1.29
CA ARG A 81 -10.38 8.56 -2.73
C ARG A 81 -9.04 9.09 -3.24
N ALA A 82 -8.65 10.31 -2.87
CA ALA A 82 -7.38 10.90 -3.28
C ALA A 82 -6.18 10.11 -2.73
N MET A 83 -6.21 9.81 -1.43
CA MET A 83 -5.11 9.10 -0.76
C MET A 83 -4.92 7.67 -1.26
N ILE A 84 -6.01 6.92 -1.54
CA ILE A 84 -5.88 5.54 -2.04
C ILE A 84 -5.28 5.50 -3.44
N VAL A 85 -5.64 6.44 -4.33
CA VAL A 85 -5.04 6.54 -5.67
C VAL A 85 -3.55 6.81 -5.57
N ILE A 86 -3.13 7.74 -4.71
CA ILE A 86 -1.71 8.05 -4.48
C ILE A 86 -0.99 6.81 -3.91
N SER A 87 -1.60 6.10 -2.96
CA SER A 87 -1.06 4.86 -2.39
C SER A 87 -0.86 3.77 -3.45
N ILE A 88 -1.83 3.58 -4.36
CA ILE A 88 -1.72 2.62 -5.47
C ILE A 88 -0.57 2.99 -6.42
N LEU A 89 -0.39 4.27 -6.73
CA LEU A 89 0.71 4.75 -7.57
C LEU A 89 2.07 4.52 -6.89
N PHE A 90 2.21 4.86 -5.60
CA PHE A 90 3.46 4.62 -4.87
C PHE A 90 3.82 3.14 -4.79
N SER A 91 2.85 2.26 -4.53
CA SER A 91 3.11 0.83 -4.54
C SER A 91 3.47 0.29 -5.92
N LEU A 92 2.87 0.83 -6.99
CA LEU A 92 3.24 0.49 -8.37
C LEU A 92 4.70 0.90 -8.67
N PHE A 93 5.10 2.12 -8.30
CA PHE A 93 6.50 2.55 -8.44
C PHE A 93 7.45 1.68 -7.62
N GLY A 94 7.07 1.32 -6.39
CA GLY A 94 7.81 0.39 -5.56
C GLY A 94 7.99 -0.99 -6.23
N LEU A 95 6.94 -1.52 -6.87
CA LEU A 95 7.01 -2.78 -7.63
C LEU A 95 7.96 -2.69 -8.81
N LEU A 96 7.88 -1.61 -9.61
CA LEU A 96 8.80 -1.40 -10.75
C LEU A 96 10.25 -1.34 -10.27
N LEU A 97 10.54 -0.59 -9.22
CA LEU A 97 11.88 -0.52 -8.63
C LEU A 97 12.34 -1.85 -8.05
N SER A 98 11.44 -2.63 -7.45
CA SER A 98 11.79 -3.95 -6.90
C SER A 98 12.14 -4.97 -7.99
N VAL A 99 11.53 -4.86 -9.17
CA VAL A 99 11.88 -5.68 -10.34
C VAL A 99 13.27 -5.29 -10.86
N VAL A 100 13.54 -3.99 -11.02
CA VAL A 100 14.84 -3.48 -11.51
C VAL A 100 15.98 -3.79 -10.53
N GLY A 101 15.72 -3.63 -9.22
CA GLY A 101 16.70 -3.90 -8.15
C GLY A 101 16.80 -5.38 -7.74
N GLY A 102 15.97 -6.25 -8.33
CA GLY A 102 15.93 -7.68 -8.01
C GLY A 102 17.22 -8.41 -8.39
N LYS A 103 17.61 -9.39 -7.56
CA LYS A 103 18.79 -10.24 -7.85
C LYS A 103 18.64 -11.09 -9.12
N CYS A 104 17.42 -11.35 -9.54
CA CYS A 104 17.12 -12.11 -10.75
C CYS A 104 17.22 -11.28 -12.04
N THR A 105 17.39 -9.95 -11.93
CA THR A 105 17.40 -9.05 -13.10
C THR A 105 18.82 -8.58 -13.37
N THR A 106 19.24 -8.66 -14.63
CA THR A 106 20.58 -8.24 -15.10
C THR A 106 20.65 -6.77 -15.52
N CYS A 107 19.62 -5.96 -15.17
CA CYS A 107 19.54 -4.55 -15.57
C CYS A 107 20.63 -3.65 -14.94
N ILE A 108 21.18 -4.05 -13.81
CA ILE A 108 22.22 -3.31 -13.07
C ILE A 108 23.31 -4.28 -12.69
N ASP A 109 24.56 -4.04 -13.10
CA ASP A 109 25.70 -4.91 -12.79
C ASP A 109 26.32 -4.61 -11.43
N ASP A 110 26.15 -3.38 -10.92
CA ASP A 110 26.70 -2.96 -9.64
C ASP A 110 25.82 -3.38 -8.47
N GLU A 111 26.34 -4.27 -7.62
CA GLU A 111 25.68 -4.77 -6.40
C GLU A 111 25.28 -3.63 -5.42
N ALA A 112 26.09 -2.59 -5.34
CA ALA A 112 25.81 -1.44 -4.47
C ALA A 112 24.64 -0.60 -5.01
N ALA A 113 24.54 -0.47 -6.34
CA ALA A 113 23.42 0.21 -6.98
C ALA A 113 22.11 -0.60 -6.81
N LYS A 114 22.16 -1.93 -6.99
CA LYS A 114 21.00 -2.81 -6.72
C LYS A 114 20.47 -2.64 -5.29
N ALA A 115 21.36 -2.64 -4.31
CA ALA A 115 20.98 -2.46 -2.91
C ALA A 115 20.25 -1.12 -2.68
N ARG A 116 20.73 -0.03 -3.27
CA ARG A 116 20.07 1.30 -3.17
C ARG A 116 18.69 1.30 -3.82
N VAL A 117 18.52 0.67 -4.97
CA VAL A 117 17.23 0.56 -5.65
C VAL A 117 16.25 -0.28 -4.81
N CYS A 118 16.69 -1.37 -4.20
CA CYS A 118 15.87 -2.16 -3.29
C CYS A 118 15.42 -1.38 -2.05
N ILE A 119 16.29 -0.53 -1.48
CA ILE A 119 15.91 0.34 -0.34
C ILE A 119 14.85 1.33 -0.77
N SER A 120 15.03 1.99 -1.92
CA SER A 120 14.06 2.96 -2.43
C SER A 120 12.71 2.29 -2.69
N ALA A 121 12.68 1.08 -3.26
CA ALA A 121 11.46 0.29 -3.43
C ALA A 121 10.78 0.00 -2.08
N GLY A 122 11.54 -0.42 -1.07
CA GLY A 122 11.04 -0.61 0.30
C GLY A 122 10.45 0.67 0.89
N GLY A 123 11.10 1.81 0.70
CA GLY A 123 10.61 3.13 1.11
C GLY A 123 9.27 3.50 0.46
N PHE A 124 9.09 3.23 -0.83
CA PHE A 124 7.82 3.44 -1.53
C PHE A 124 6.70 2.55 -0.98
N PHE A 125 6.99 1.29 -0.64
CA PHE A 125 6.00 0.40 -0.03
C PHE A 125 5.62 0.84 1.38
N LEU A 126 6.57 1.29 2.19
CA LEU A 126 6.30 1.82 3.53
C LEU A 126 5.41 3.07 3.45
N LEU A 127 5.72 3.99 2.53
CA LEU A 127 4.93 5.19 2.33
C LEU A 127 3.51 4.86 1.83
N SER A 128 3.39 3.93 0.88
CA SER A 128 2.10 3.45 0.37
C SER A 128 1.28 2.78 1.47
N GLY A 129 1.90 1.90 2.27
CA GLY A 129 1.23 1.23 3.39
C GLY A 129 0.75 2.21 4.47
N ALA A 130 1.55 3.22 4.80
CA ALA A 130 1.16 4.27 5.73
C ALA A 130 -0.01 5.11 5.19
N LEU A 131 0.03 5.50 3.92
CA LEU A 131 -1.09 6.20 3.28
C LEU A 131 -2.37 5.36 3.26
N CYS A 132 -2.27 4.07 2.91
CA CYS A 132 -3.41 3.17 2.95
C CYS A 132 -4.00 3.07 4.37
N LEU A 133 -3.14 2.93 5.39
CA LEU A 133 -3.58 2.86 6.79
C LEU A 133 -4.36 4.12 7.21
N VAL A 134 -3.85 5.30 6.86
CA VAL A 134 -4.55 6.58 7.13
C VAL A 134 -5.87 6.64 6.36
N THR A 135 -5.87 6.23 5.08
CA THR A 135 -7.04 6.23 4.21
C THR A 135 -8.20 5.43 4.77
N VAL A 136 -7.95 4.26 5.33
CA VAL A 136 -9.02 3.42 5.91
C VAL A 136 -9.37 3.83 7.35
N SER A 137 -8.44 4.41 8.09
CA SER A 137 -8.66 4.79 9.49
C SER A 137 -9.50 6.06 9.63
N LEU A 138 -9.41 7.01 8.69
CA LEU A 138 -10.21 8.24 8.74
C LEU A 138 -11.71 7.96 8.62
N PRO A 139 -12.22 7.26 7.59
CA PRO A 139 -13.63 6.91 7.52
C PRO A 139 -14.08 6.02 8.68
N ALA A 140 -13.23 5.09 9.14
CA ALA A 140 -13.54 4.24 10.28
C ALA A 140 -13.79 5.07 11.55
N ASN A 141 -12.93 6.07 11.84
CA ASN A 141 -13.10 6.95 12.98
C ASN A 141 -14.41 7.77 12.90
N THR A 142 -14.76 8.28 11.73
CA THR A 142 -16.01 8.99 11.50
C THR A 142 -17.23 8.08 11.74
N ILE A 143 -17.22 6.86 11.19
CA ILE A 143 -18.29 5.89 11.40
C ILE A 143 -18.47 5.56 12.89
N ILE A 144 -17.38 5.34 13.61
CA ILE A 144 -17.40 5.04 15.04
C ILE A 144 -17.99 6.23 15.84
N LYS A 145 -17.55 7.45 15.52
CA LYS A 145 -18.08 8.66 16.18
C LYS A 145 -19.58 8.84 15.94
N ASP A 146 -20.02 8.65 14.69
CA ASP A 146 -21.45 8.76 14.33
C ASP A 146 -22.28 7.68 15.02
N PHE A 147 -21.74 6.46 15.18
CA PHE A 147 -22.42 5.37 15.84
C PHE A 147 -22.69 5.63 17.33
N TYR A 148 -21.73 6.23 18.03
CA TYR A 148 -21.87 6.57 19.46
C TYR A 148 -22.54 7.93 19.72
N ASN A 149 -22.82 8.71 18.70
CA ASN A 149 -23.46 9.99 18.84
C ASN A 149 -24.98 9.84 19.06
N PRO A 150 -25.53 10.21 20.22
CA PRO A 150 -26.97 10.08 20.50
C PRO A 150 -27.85 11.01 19.65
N MET A 151 -27.25 12.02 19.02
CA MET A 151 -27.97 12.97 18.15
C MET A 151 -28.27 12.39 16.76
N VAL A 152 -27.57 11.30 16.37
CA VAL A 152 -27.78 10.66 15.06
C VAL A 152 -28.92 9.66 15.16
N PRO A 153 -30.00 9.81 14.35
CA PRO A 153 -31.10 8.86 14.31
C PRO A 153 -30.60 7.44 13.96
N ASP A 154 -31.19 6.42 14.58
CA ASP A 154 -30.82 5.01 14.34
C ASP A 154 -30.86 4.62 12.86
N ALA A 155 -31.77 5.24 12.10
CA ALA A 155 -31.89 5.05 10.66
C ALA A 155 -30.70 5.57 9.82
N GLN A 156 -29.85 6.43 10.39
CA GLN A 156 -28.67 6.99 9.72
C GLN A 156 -27.35 6.43 10.25
N ARG A 157 -27.41 5.54 11.25
CA ARG A 157 -26.22 4.87 11.76
C ARG A 157 -25.60 3.97 10.70
N ARG A 158 -24.30 4.08 10.57
CA ARG A 158 -23.51 3.32 9.57
C ARG A 158 -22.60 2.33 10.29
N GLU A 159 -22.38 1.22 9.65
CA GLU A 159 -21.45 0.17 10.11
C GLU A 159 -20.19 0.16 9.25
N LEU A 160 -19.12 -0.41 9.83
CA LEU A 160 -17.84 -0.57 9.15
C LEU A 160 -17.98 -1.58 8.01
N GLY A 161 -17.68 -1.15 6.79
CA GLY A 161 -17.70 -2.02 5.62
C GLY A 161 -16.49 -2.96 5.55
N ALA A 162 -16.65 -4.06 4.81
CA ALA A 162 -15.59 -5.06 4.64
C ALA A 162 -14.29 -4.49 4.05
N CYS A 163 -14.38 -3.45 3.19
CA CYS A 163 -13.21 -2.81 2.60
C CYS A 163 -12.26 -2.20 3.65
N LEU A 164 -12.75 -1.76 4.81
CA LEU A 164 -11.89 -1.22 5.85
C LEU A 164 -11.00 -2.30 6.47
N TYR A 165 -11.56 -3.49 6.71
CA TYR A 165 -10.80 -4.64 7.25
C TYR A 165 -9.78 -5.15 6.24
N VAL A 166 -10.16 -5.29 4.97
CA VAL A 166 -9.25 -5.66 3.87
C VAL A 166 -8.15 -4.60 3.71
N GLY A 167 -8.50 -3.32 3.86
CA GLY A 167 -7.55 -2.20 3.77
C GLY A 167 -6.50 -2.21 4.88
N TRP A 168 -6.88 -2.50 6.13
CA TRP A 168 -5.91 -2.68 7.21
C TRP A 168 -4.98 -3.87 6.95
N GLY A 169 -5.51 -4.99 6.44
CA GLY A 169 -4.70 -6.14 6.02
C GLY A 169 -3.73 -5.78 4.89
N ALA A 170 -4.20 -5.11 3.84
CA ALA A 170 -3.38 -4.68 2.71
C ALA A 170 -2.27 -3.69 3.15
N ALA A 171 -2.59 -2.73 4.03
CA ALA A 171 -1.61 -1.82 4.60
C ALA A 171 -0.54 -2.56 5.40
N GLY A 172 -0.94 -3.52 6.24
CA GLY A 172 -0.02 -4.38 6.99
C GLY A 172 0.93 -5.16 6.07
N LEU A 173 0.42 -5.75 5.00
CA LEU A 173 1.24 -6.49 4.01
C LEU A 173 2.25 -5.57 3.31
N LEU A 174 1.86 -4.34 2.92
CA LEU A 174 2.76 -3.36 2.33
C LEU A 174 3.84 -2.90 3.30
N LEU A 175 3.48 -2.65 4.56
CA LEU A 175 4.45 -2.24 5.59
C LEU A 175 5.45 -3.34 5.89
N ILE A 176 5.00 -4.59 6.05
CA ILE A 176 5.89 -5.74 6.29
C ILE A 176 6.78 -5.98 5.08
N GLY A 177 6.22 -6.02 3.86
CA GLY A 177 6.98 -6.19 2.63
C GLY A 177 8.03 -5.10 2.44
N GLY A 178 7.65 -3.83 2.66
CA GLY A 178 8.57 -2.69 2.60
C GLY A 178 9.68 -2.75 3.65
N ALA A 179 9.35 -3.07 4.90
CA ALA A 179 10.33 -3.23 5.98
C ALA A 179 11.32 -4.36 5.69
N LEU A 180 10.85 -5.51 5.22
CA LEU A 180 11.72 -6.63 4.83
C LEU A 180 12.69 -6.25 3.71
N LEU A 181 12.25 -5.47 2.71
CA LEU A 181 13.14 -4.96 1.65
C LEU A 181 14.18 -3.98 2.20
N CYS A 182 13.80 -3.08 3.08
CA CYS A 182 14.73 -2.14 3.72
C CYS A 182 15.76 -2.85 4.61
N CYS A 183 15.36 -3.90 5.34
CA CYS A 183 16.27 -4.66 6.22
C CYS A 183 17.27 -5.54 5.46
N GLN A 184 17.06 -5.80 4.17
CA GLN A 184 17.95 -6.63 3.36
C GLN A 184 19.23 -5.92 2.91
N CYS A 185 19.38 -4.63 3.22
CA CYS A 185 20.60 -3.90 2.90
C CYS A 185 21.77 -4.38 3.74
N PRO A 186 22.93 -4.60 3.13
CA PRO A 186 24.16 -4.74 3.88
C PRO A 186 24.35 -3.45 4.68
N SER A 187 24.34 -3.58 6.01
CA SER A 187 24.71 -2.47 6.90
C SER A 187 25.98 -1.85 6.40
N GLY A 188 26.00 -0.52 6.18
CA GLY A 188 27.12 0.22 5.60
C GLY A 188 28.40 0.22 6.43
N GLY A 189 28.73 -0.87 7.16
CA GLY A 189 29.93 -1.04 7.97
C GLY A 189 31.21 -1.26 7.15
N ASP A 190 31.12 -1.70 5.90
CA ASP A 190 32.33 -2.04 5.11
C ASP A 190 32.78 -0.95 4.11
N ARG A 191 32.19 0.25 4.17
CA ARG A 191 32.59 1.34 3.26
C ARG A 191 33.90 2.04 3.61
N PHE A 192 34.53 1.74 4.74
CA PHE A 192 35.75 2.46 5.17
C PHE A 192 37.06 1.75 4.85
N ASN A 193 37.04 0.51 4.36
CA ASN A 193 38.26 -0.24 4.01
C ASN A 193 38.31 -0.60 2.52
N SER A 194 38.05 0.37 1.65
CA SER A 194 38.57 0.27 0.29
C SER A 194 40.05 0.68 0.34
N PRO A 195 40.99 -0.21 0.07
CA PRO A 195 42.41 0.19 0.05
C PRO A 195 42.61 1.18 -1.09
N LYS A 196 42.75 2.44 -0.74
CA LYS A 196 43.23 3.45 -1.66
C LYS A 196 44.64 3.09 -2.06
N TYR A 197 44.81 2.81 -3.34
CA TYR A 197 46.07 2.89 -4.05
C TYR A 197 47.21 2.01 -3.50
N ALA A 198 47.42 0.85 -4.11
CA ALA A 198 48.76 0.29 -4.18
C ALA A 198 49.58 1.12 -5.18
N PRO A 199 50.68 1.79 -4.76
CA PRO A 199 51.54 2.46 -5.72
C PRO A 199 52.20 1.43 -6.65
N PRO A 200 52.42 1.75 -7.93
CA PRO A 200 53.07 0.82 -8.85
C PRO A 200 54.47 0.50 -8.36
N LYS A 201 54.80 -0.79 -8.22
CA LYS A 201 56.16 -1.25 -8.01
C LYS A 201 57.01 -0.78 -9.16
N SER A 202 57.94 0.17 -8.92
CA SER A 202 58.97 0.50 -9.87
C SER A 202 59.92 -0.69 -9.97
N THR A 203 59.89 -1.38 -11.07
CA THR A 203 60.94 -2.32 -11.47
C THR A 203 62.09 -1.52 -12.03
N THR A 204 63.14 -1.35 -11.22
CA THR A 204 64.44 -0.84 -11.70
C THR A 204 65.09 -1.91 -12.55
N PRO A 205 65.47 -1.64 -13.80
CA PRO A 205 66.23 -2.59 -14.61
C PRO A 205 67.67 -2.59 -14.06
N GLY A 206 68.13 -3.74 -13.59
CA GLY A 206 69.51 -3.96 -13.26
C GLY A 206 70.40 -3.79 -14.50
N ARG A 207 71.35 -2.86 -14.40
CA ARG A 207 72.39 -2.65 -15.35
C ARG A 207 73.53 -3.62 -15.00
N GLU A 208 73.67 -4.69 -15.79
CA GLU A 208 74.89 -5.50 -15.79
C GLU A 208 75.98 -4.73 -16.56
N PHE A 209 77.10 -4.51 -15.91
CA PHE A 209 78.38 -4.14 -16.57
C PHE A 209 79.33 -5.32 -16.45
N VAL A 210 79.80 -5.81 -17.58
CA VAL A 210 81.05 -6.54 -17.80
C VAL A 210 82.15 -5.59 -18.09
#